data_80e554f0b55be1aa73e97f89ca16d86f
#
_entry.id   80e554f0b55be1aa73e97f89ca16d86f
#
_cell.length_a   1.000
_cell.length_b   1.000
_cell.length_c   1.000
_cell.angle_alpha   90.00
_cell.angle_beta   90.00
_cell.angle_gamma   90.00
#
_symmetry.space_group_name_H-M   'P 1'
#
loop_
_entity.id
_entity.type
_entity.pdbx_description
1 polymer ?
#
loop_
_entity_poly.entity_id
_entity_poly.type
_entity_poly.pdbx_seq_one_letter_code
_entity_poly.pdbx_strand_id
1 'polypeptide(L)'
;MMDYNEFKEGLAEDLINKGFEVGIQPVTKTNGVIEDALYVMGRKASPLIYLPELYEQYEHGADYYEMLSYVSEYMAGYERDSHFRAVRSLSLDDVMRSTQKPIYSMLISRHENEELLKTLPHRDFLDMAQIYYVDLSEFGVQGTAKITNSMAEEFNLTEEELNKISGTNMRFAAKCYDLGDMVLSFGNTDLLTDFLSTGSIPESAGMFVLTNEGTHFGSGLLTQKDLLDRIAEMLGENMYVIPSSIHELILVRADSVPDPEILKGMVHDVNESTVDEKERLTGSVYHYDRNERSLSIACAEYAQDRNLKEFASPDLGREADIERIELDPTDRDRHAAPRRDPAEEYPAFTDQKDQEIGYRQPKRDKGYEQ
;
A
#
# COMPACT_ATOMS: atom_id res chain seq x y z
N MET A 1 25.44 21.73 8.84
CA MET A 1 24.24 20.92 8.57
C MET A 1 23.08 21.76 9.02
N MET A 2 22.10 22.03 8.15
CA MET A 2 20.89 22.78 8.48
C MET A 2 20.01 21.95 9.41
N ASP A 3 19.25 22.56 10.30
CA ASP A 3 18.18 21.87 10.99
C ASP A 3 16.98 21.66 10.05
N TYR A 4 15.98 20.88 10.50
CA TYR A 4 14.83 20.53 9.67
C TYR A 4 14.05 21.77 9.16
N ASN A 5 13.88 22.79 10.01
CA ASN A 5 13.16 24.00 9.63
C ASN A 5 13.95 24.83 8.62
N GLU A 6 15.26 24.98 8.87
CA GLU A 6 16.16 25.65 7.91
C GLU A 6 16.18 24.92 6.56
N PHE A 7 16.19 23.58 6.58
CA PHE A 7 16.18 22.77 5.37
C PHE A 7 14.88 22.95 4.56
N LYS A 8 13.72 22.81 5.19
CA LYS A 8 12.43 22.89 4.51
C LYS A 8 12.12 24.29 3.96
N GLU A 9 12.42 25.33 4.75
CA GLU A 9 12.23 26.72 4.34
C GLU A 9 13.21 27.09 3.22
N GLY A 10 14.48 26.71 3.35
CA GLY A 10 15.51 26.93 2.35
C GLY A 10 15.19 26.25 1.02
N LEU A 11 14.73 24.98 1.05
CA LEU A 11 14.35 24.24 -0.14
C LEU A 11 13.18 24.91 -0.87
N ALA A 12 12.16 25.34 -0.14
CA ALA A 12 11.01 26.04 -0.72
C ALA A 12 11.42 27.41 -1.32
N GLU A 13 12.26 28.19 -0.59
CA GLU A 13 12.74 29.49 -1.06
C GLU A 13 13.60 29.35 -2.33
N ASP A 14 14.50 28.37 -2.37
CA ASP A 14 15.35 28.11 -3.53
C ASP A 14 14.54 27.66 -4.76
N LEU A 15 13.47 26.87 -4.55
CA LEU A 15 12.54 26.52 -5.62
C LEU A 15 11.75 27.73 -6.14
N ILE A 16 11.29 28.60 -5.23
CA ILE A 16 10.63 29.86 -5.62
C ILE A 16 11.60 30.75 -6.42
N ASN A 17 12.86 30.86 -6.00
CA ASN A 17 13.90 31.61 -6.72
C ASN A 17 14.20 31.01 -8.10
N LYS A 18 13.97 29.71 -8.31
CA LYS A 18 14.04 29.05 -9.62
C LYS A 18 12.77 29.24 -10.46
N GLY A 19 11.74 29.89 -9.93
CA GLY A 19 10.51 30.23 -10.63
C GLY A 19 9.36 29.25 -10.47
N PHE A 20 9.44 28.33 -9.48
CA PHE A 20 8.33 27.44 -9.15
C PHE A 20 7.36 28.11 -8.17
N GLU A 21 6.08 27.90 -8.36
CA GLU A 21 5.04 28.30 -7.40
C GLU A 21 4.77 27.13 -6.44
N VAL A 22 5.51 27.08 -5.35
CA VAL A 22 5.42 26.00 -4.37
C VAL A 22 4.97 26.49 -2.99
N GLY A 23 4.34 25.61 -2.24
CA GLY A 23 3.98 25.82 -0.84
C GLY A 23 4.31 24.58 0.00
N ILE A 24 4.31 24.73 1.30
CA ILE A 24 4.44 23.64 2.27
C ILE A 24 3.13 23.54 3.02
N GLN A 25 2.64 22.30 3.20
CA GLN A 25 1.46 22.02 4.02
C GLN A 25 1.69 20.76 4.89
N PRO A 26 1.13 20.71 6.10
CA PRO A 26 1.08 19.48 6.87
C PRO A 26 0.09 18.49 6.23
N VAL A 27 0.49 17.23 6.12
CA VAL A 27 -0.33 16.13 5.63
C VAL A 27 -0.46 15.09 6.73
N THR A 28 -1.71 14.75 7.07
CA THR A 28 -1.98 13.69 8.05
C THR A 28 -1.92 12.33 7.36
N LYS A 29 -0.95 11.54 7.75
CA LYS A 29 -0.79 10.13 7.39
C LYS A 29 -1.65 9.24 8.28
N THR A 30 -1.51 7.94 8.12
CA THR A 30 -2.02 6.93 9.05
C THR A 30 -1.37 7.05 10.42
N ASN A 31 -2.06 6.56 11.45
CA ASN A 31 -1.59 6.53 12.85
C ASN A 31 -1.29 7.92 13.45
N GLY A 32 -1.95 8.97 12.92
CA GLY A 32 -1.80 10.33 13.43
C GLY A 32 -0.47 11.00 13.09
N VAL A 33 0.39 10.37 12.31
CA VAL A 33 1.67 10.97 11.86
C VAL A 33 1.36 12.18 10.97
N ILE A 34 2.05 13.28 11.22
CA ILE A 34 1.92 14.51 10.44
C ILE A 34 3.27 14.79 9.78
N GLU A 35 3.27 14.89 8.46
CA GLU A 35 4.46 15.18 7.67
C GLU A 35 4.27 16.48 6.88
N ASP A 36 5.29 17.32 6.83
CA ASP A 36 5.30 18.47 5.94
C ASP A 36 5.53 18.01 4.51
N ALA A 37 4.65 18.42 3.60
CA ALA A 37 4.79 18.13 2.18
C ALA A 37 4.86 19.41 1.34
N LEU A 38 5.78 19.43 0.39
CA LEU A 38 5.90 20.45 -0.60
C LEU A 38 4.97 20.14 -1.77
N TYR A 39 4.23 21.15 -2.26
CA TYR A 39 3.25 21.00 -3.35
C TYR A 39 3.32 22.18 -4.33
N VAL A 40 2.80 21.98 -5.55
CA VAL A 40 2.69 23.05 -6.56
C VAL A 40 1.39 23.83 -6.34
N MET A 41 1.51 25.14 -6.10
CA MET A 41 0.38 26.03 -5.84
C MET A 41 -0.50 26.23 -7.09
N GLY A 42 -1.79 26.56 -6.86
CA GLY A 42 -2.71 26.90 -7.94
C GLY A 42 -3.15 25.73 -8.82
N ARG A 43 -2.86 24.48 -8.44
CA ARG A 43 -3.28 23.25 -9.13
C ARG A 43 -4.35 22.51 -8.34
N LYS A 44 -5.33 21.89 -9.05
CA LYS A 44 -6.35 21.03 -8.43
C LYS A 44 -5.77 19.70 -7.93
N ALA A 45 -4.79 19.17 -8.65
CA ALA A 45 -3.99 18.04 -8.27
C ALA A 45 -2.53 18.44 -8.32
N SER A 46 -1.77 18.12 -7.29
CA SER A 46 -0.35 18.40 -7.18
C SER A 46 0.34 17.19 -6.59
N PRO A 47 1.52 16.81 -7.10
CA PRO A 47 2.34 15.84 -6.40
C PRO A 47 2.69 16.41 -5.02
N LEU A 48 2.77 15.54 -4.04
CA LEU A 48 3.26 15.85 -2.71
C LEU A 48 4.68 15.28 -2.57
N ILE A 49 5.62 16.12 -2.18
CA ILE A 49 6.99 15.72 -1.88
C ILE A 49 7.17 15.85 -0.37
N TYR A 50 7.33 14.70 0.31
CA TYR A 50 7.45 14.67 1.76
C TYR A 50 8.83 15.12 2.20
N LEU A 51 8.86 16.17 3.00
CA LEU A 51 10.10 16.83 3.42
C LEU A 51 10.89 16.06 4.49
N PRO A 52 10.25 15.30 5.43
CA PRO A 52 11.01 14.49 6.38
C PRO A 52 11.91 13.45 5.71
N GLU A 53 11.44 12.77 4.67
CA GLU A 53 12.21 11.76 3.93
C GLU A 53 13.41 12.36 3.19
N LEU A 54 13.24 13.56 2.63
CA LEU A 54 14.36 14.30 2.03
C LEU A 54 15.36 14.77 3.07
N TYR A 55 14.87 15.22 4.22
CA TYR A 55 15.74 15.68 5.31
C TYR A 55 16.55 14.53 5.92
N GLU A 56 15.97 13.37 6.11
CA GLU A 56 16.67 12.17 6.56
C GLU A 56 17.87 11.84 5.65
N GLN A 57 17.67 11.90 4.33
CA GLN A 57 18.75 11.68 3.38
C GLN A 57 19.83 12.76 3.48
N TYR A 58 19.43 14.01 3.69
CA TYR A 58 20.37 15.11 3.94
C TYR A 58 21.20 14.86 5.21
N GLU A 59 20.57 14.40 6.30
CA GLU A 59 21.29 14.02 7.55
C GLU A 59 22.27 12.87 7.32
N HIS A 60 21.93 11.93 6.42
CA HIS A 60 22.81 10.83 6.02
C HIS A 60 23.87 11.21 4.98
N GLY A 61 23.99 12.51 4.67
CA GLY A 61 25.07 13.06 3.86
C GLY A 61 24.77 13.23 2.36
N ALA A 62 23.49 13.21 1.97
CA ALA A 62 23.10 13.61 0.62
C ALA A 62 23.38 15.12 0.41
N ASP A 63 23.84 15.50 -0.78
CA ASP A 63 24.14 16.89 -1.09
C ASP A 63 22.85 17.70 -1.30
N TYR A 64 22.72 18.79 -0.60
CA TYR A 64 21.55 19.67 -0.67
C TYR A 64 21.27 20.18 -2.09
N TYR A 65 22.30 20.56 -2.86
CA TYR A 65 22.11 21.10 -4.19
C TYR A 65 21.75 20.03 -5.21
N GLU A 66 22.21 18.78 -5.02
CA GLU A 66 21.77 17.64 -5.81
C GLU A 66 20.27 17.35 -5.53
N MET A 67 19.86 17.40 -4.27
CA MET A 67 18.45 17.25 -3.88
C MET A 67 17.57 18.38 -4.46
N LEU A 68 18.03 19.63 -4.35
CA LEU A 68 17.34 20.78 -4.94
C LEU A 68 17.22 20.65 -6.47
N SER A 69 18.29 20.20 -7.15
CA SER A 69 18.27 19.98 -8.61
C SER A 69 17.23 18.94 -8.96
N TYR A 70 17.25 17.83 -8.23
CA TYR A 70 16.31 16.77 -8.42
C TYR A 70 14.85 17.20 -8.23
N VAL A 71 14.51 17.81 -7.09
CA VAL A 71 13.14 18.32 -6.84
C VAL A 71 12.75 19.32 -7.92
N SER A 72 13.69 20.16 -8.38
CA SER A 72 13.47 21.12 -9.48
C SER A 72 13.16 20.42 -10.80
N GLU A 73 13.89 19.37 -11.15
CA GLU A 73 13.68 18.58 -12.37
C GLU A 73 12.35 17.84 -12.33
N TYR A 74 12.02 17.25 -11.19
CA TYR A 74 10.73 16.60 -10.97
C TYR A 74 9.56 17.58 -11.15
N MET A 75 9.62 18.75 -10.52
CA MET A 75 8.59 19.77 -10.68
C MET A 75 8.52 20.34 -12.09
N ALA A 76 9.66 20.53 -12.74
CA ALA A 76 9.71 20.95 -14.14
C ALA A 76 9.12 19.88 -15.07
N GLY A 77 9.38 18.60 -14.80
CA GLY A 77 8.76 17.47 -15.48
C GLY A 77 7.24 17.50 -15.31
N TYR A 78 6.76 17.65 -14.07
CA TYR A 78 5.33 17.78 -13.78
C TYR A 78 4.67 18.91 -14.59
N GLU A 79 5.36 20.04 -14.85
CA GLU A 79 4.81 21.14 -15.63
C GLU A 79 4.89 20.94 -17.15
N ARG A 80 5.90 20.26 -17.67
CA ARG A 80 6.21 20.17 -19.10
C ARG A 80 5.80 18.88 -19.76
N ASP A 81 5.83 17.77 -19.04
CA ASP A 81 5.63 16.44 -19.61
C ASP A 81 4.17 16.22 -20.01
N SER A 82 3.99 15.57 -21.16
CA SER A 82 2.69 15.17 -21.68
C SER A 82 2.01 14.13 -20.79
N HIS A 83 2.77 13.27 -20.09
CA HIS A 83 2.23 12.31 -19.11
C HIS A 83 1.58 13.05 -17.94
N PHE A 84 2.27 14.04 -17.38
CA PHE A 84 1.67 14.90 -16.35
C PHE A 84 0.59 15.84 -16.87
N ARG A 85 0.48 16.05 -18.19
CA ARG A 85 -0.65 16.79 -18.75
C ARG A 85 -1.96 16.04 -18.54
N ALA A 86 -1.96 14.72 -18.68
CA ALA A 86 -3.11 13.88 -18.34
C ALA A 86 -3.47 14.03 -16.85
N VAL A 87 -2.49 14.00 -15.95
CA VAL A 87 -2.67 14.21 -14.50
C VAL A 87 -3.26 15.59 -14.19
N ARG A 88 -2.69 16.65 -14.79
CA ARG A 88 -3.17 18.03 -14.59
C ARG A 88 -4.57 18.27 -15.12
N SER A 89 -4.98 17.52 -16.15
CA SER A 89 -6.32 17.55 -16.73
C SER A 89 -7.21 16.46 -16.14
N LEU A 90 -6.62 15.46 -15.43
CA LEU A 90 -7.35 14.38 -14.80
C LEU A 90 -8.24 15.00 -13.72
N SER A 91 -9.51 15.12 -14.03
CA SER A 91 -10.47 15.36 -12.98
C SER A 91 -10.73 14.03 -12.30
N LEU A 92 -10.94 14.05 -11.00
CA LEU A 92 -11.41 12.88 -10.27
C LEU A 92 -12.69 12.31 -10.93
N ASP A 93 -13.46 13.16 -11.58
CA ASP A 93 -14.60 12.83 -12.44
C ASP A 93 -14.23 11.84 -13.57
N ASP A 94 -13.10 12.04 -14.25
CA ASP A 94 -12.68 11.16 -15.35
C ASP A 94 -12.29 9.78 -14.81
N VAL A 95 -11.60 9.75 -13.68
CA VAL A 95 -11.24 8.51 -12.98
C VAL A 95 -12.48 7.74 -12.53
N MET A 96 -13.41 8.44 -11.90
CA MET A 96 -14.61 7.83 -11.33
C MET A 96 -15.67 7.47 -12.38
N ARG A 97 -15.59 8.01 -13.58
CA ARG A 97 -16.42 7.65 -14.75
C ARG A 97 -15.77 6.60 -15.62
N SER A 98 -14.54 6.18 -15.35
CA SER A 98 -13.91 5.09 -16.09
C SER A 98 -14.71 3.79 -15.95
N THR A 99 -14.65 2.94 -16.97
CA THR A 99 -15.41 1.68 -17.02
C THR A 99 -14.93 0.72 -15.92
N GLN A 100 -13.64 0.79 -15.60
CA GLN A 100 -13.02 0.09 -14.47
C GLN A 100 -12.61 1.17 -13.47
N LYS A 101 -13.35 1.27 -12.39
CA LYS A 101 -13.01 2.20 -11.32
C LYS A 101 -11.83 1.63 -10.55
N PRO A 102 -10.64 2.27 -10.56
CA PRO A 102 -9.44 1.76 -9.88
C PRO A 102 -9.51 2.06 -8.37
N ILE A 103 -10.58 1.59 -7.74
CA ILE A 103 -10.81 1.72 -6.31
C ILE A 103 -10.34 0.44 -5.63
N TYR A 104 -9.46 0.60 -4.67
CA TYR A 104 -8.90 -0.45 -3.84
C TYR A 104 -9.15 -0.14 -2.37
N SER A 105 -8.86 -1.08 -1.49
CA SER A 105 -8.96 -0.88 -0.05
C SER A 105 -7.68 -1.28 0.67
N MET A 106 -7.46 -0.67 1.83
CA MET A 106 -6.46 -1.09 2.78
C MET A 106 -7.04 -1.11 4.18
N LEU A 107 -6.41 -1.86 5.07
CA LEU A 107 -6.70 -1.81 6.49
C LEU A 107 -5.75 -0.83 7.17
N ILE A 108 -6.26 -0.18 8.22
CA ILE A 108 -5.49 0.66 9.14
C ILE A 108 -5.90 0.34 10.57
N SER A 109 -5.05 0.62 11.55
CA SER A 109 -5.43 0.51 12.96
C SER A 109 -6.62 1.41 13.26
N ARG A 110 -7.68 0.84 13.87
CA ARG A 110 -8.85 1.63 14.24
C ARG A 110 -8.54 2.58 15.38
N HIS A 111 -7.77 2.12 16.36
CA HIS A 111 -7.44 2.89 17.57
C HIS A 111 -6.54 4.08 17.25
N GLU A 112 -5.53 3.88 16.43
CA GLU A 112 -4.58 4.93 16.09
C GLU A 112 -5.13 5.96 15.08
N ASN A 113 -6.26 5.65 14.42
CA ASN A 113 -6.81 6.47 13.34
C ASN A 113 -8.22 7.01 13.60
N GLU A 114 -8.68 7.10 14.86
CA GLU A 114 -10.05 7.56 15.19
C GLU A 114 -10.41 8.91 14.56
N GLU A 115 -9.49 9.88 14.55
CA GLU A 115 -9.73 11.20 13.95
C GLU A 115 -9.73 11.16 12.43
N LEU A 116 -8.83 10.40 11.83
CA LEU A 116 -8.76 10.22 10.39
C LEU A 116 -10.03 9.54 9.86
N LEU A 117 -10.53 8.52 10.54
CA LEU A 117 -11.72 7.78 10.16
C LEU A 117 -13.00 8.64 10.12
N LYS A 118 -13.07 9.74 10.87
CA LYS A 118 -14.18 10.68 10.76
C LYS A 118 -14.29 11.36 9.40
N THR A 119 -13.19 11.39 8.65
CA THR A 119 -13.09 12.06 7.33
C THR A 119 -13.19 11.10 6.15
N LEU A 120 -13.14 9.79 6.40
CA LEU A 120 -13.10 8.76 5.37
C LEU A 120 -14.32 7.83 5.46
N PRO A 121 -14.90 7.40 4.33
CA PRO A 121 -15.81 6.26 4.33
C PRO A 121 -15.01 5.01 4.74
N HIS A 122 -15.50 4.28 5.72
CA HIS A 122 -14.80 3.13 6.27
C HIS A 122 -15.76 2.06 6.77
N ARG A 123 -15.24 0.86 6.91
CA ARG A 123 -15.92 -0.29 7.53
C ARG A 123 -15.07 -0.84 8.67
N ASP A 124 -15.67 -1.05 9.84
CA ASP A 124 -15.00 -1.73 10.94
C ASP A 124 -14.67 -3.17 10.55
N PHE A 125 -13.45 -3.60 10.83
CA PHE A 125 -12.95 -4.94 10.58
C PHE A 125 -12.07 -5.40 11.75
N LEU A 126 -12.67 -6.11 12.70
CA LEU A 126 -12.04 -6.49 13.98
C LEU A 126 -11.55 -5.23 14.73
N ASP A 127 -10.28 -5.17 15.10
CA ASP A 127 -9.62 -4.01 15.71
C ASP A 127 -9.03 -3.03 14.68
N MET A 128 -9.32 -3.26 13.41
CA MET A 128 -8.92 -2.42 12.27
C MET A 128 -10.11 -1.74 11.61
N ALA A 129 -9.84 -0.85 10.67
CA ALA A 129 -10.81 -0.25 9.78
C ALA A 129 -10.36 -0.39 8.32
N GLN A 130 -11.27 -0.83 7.47
CA GLN A 130 -11.09 -0.84 6.01
C GLN A 130 -11.41 0.54 5.46
N ILE A 131 -10.45 1.16 4.79
CA ILE A 131 -10.61 2.43 4.07
C ILE A 131 -10.34 2.22 2.59
N TYR A 132 -10.70 3.22 1.77
CA TYR A 132 -10.67 3.10 0.31
C TYR A 132 -9.77 4.16 -0.31
N TYR A 133 -9.11 3.78 -1.40
CA TYR A 133 -8.26 4.68 -2.18
C TYR A 133 -8.43 4.43 -3.67
N VAL A 134 -8.08 5.44 -4.46
CA VAL A 134 -7.99 5.36 -5.92
C VAL A 134 -6.53 5.15 -6.29
N ASP A 135 -6.23 4.16 -7.13
CA ASP A 135 -4.93 4.01 -7.76
C ASP A 135 -4.91 4.82 -9.06
N LEU A 136 -3.93 5.70 -9.19
CA LEU A 136 -3.80 6.60 -10.32
C LEU A 136 -2.83 6.08 -11.40
N SER A 137 -2.23 4.91 -11.19
CA SER A 137 -1.22 4.34 -12.10
C SER A 137 -1.76 4.08 -13.50
N GLU A 138 -3.04 3.65 -13.63
CA GLU A 138 -3.71 3.46 -14.92
C GLU A 138 -3.82 4.75 -15.74
N PHE A 139 -3.76 5.90 -15.08
CA PHE A 139 -3.79 7.23 -15.74
C PHE A 139 -2.40 7.80 -15.97
N GLY A 140 -1.36 6.98 -15.81
CA GLY A 140 0.03 7.39 -15.96
C GLY A 140 0.60 8.19 -14.78
N VAL A 141 -0.09 8.18 -13.64
CA VAL A 141 0.32 8.83 -12.40
C VAL A 141 0.78 7.77 -11.43
N GLN A 142 2.03 7.79 -11.04
CA GLN A 142 2.51 7.00 -9.91
C GLN A 142 1.95 7.64 -8.63
N GLY A 143 0.94 7.02 -8.00
CA GLY A 143 0.37 7.52 -6.77
C GLY A 143 -1.06 7.08 -6.52
N THR A 144 -1.50 7.32 -5.30
CA THR A 144 -2.83 6.98 -4.81
C THR A 144 -3.51 8.19 -4.18
N ALA A 145 -4.83 8.17 -4.13
CA ALA A 145 -5.61 9.19 -3.41
C ALA A 145 -6.63 8.50 -2.49
N LYS A 146 -6.56 8.79 -1.17
CA LYS A 146 -7.59 8.31 -0.23
C LYS A 146 -8.96 8.89 -0.61
N ILE A 147 -9.98 8.05 -0.61
CA ILE A 147 -11.36 8.50 -0.86
C ILE A 147 -11.89 9.14 0.43
N THR A 148 -12.21 10.43 0.37
CA THR A 148 -12.81 11.16 1.49
C THR A 148 -14.33 11.05 1.47
N ASN A 149 -15.00 11.39 2.60
CA ASN A 149 -16.46 11.45 2.67
C ASN A 149 -17.03 12.41 1.63
N SER A 150 -16.40 13.58 1.43
CA SER A 150 -16.82 14.55 0.42
C SER A 150 -16.71 14.02 -1.01
N MET A 151 -15.66 13.25 -1.31
CA MET A 151 -15.50 12.58 -2.60
C MET A 151 -16.57 11.50 -2.81
N ALA A 152 -16.83 10.68 -1.79
CA ALA A 152 -17.87 9.65 -1.87
C ALA A 152 -19.25 10.26 -2.09
N GLU A 153 -19.57 11.37 -1.43
CA GLU A 153 -20.82 12.13 -1.63
C GLU A 153 -20.90 12.72 -3.05
N GLU A 154 -19.84 13.37 -3.55
CA GLU A 154 -19.78 13.97 -4.88
C GLU A 154 -20.04 12.93 -5.99
N PHE A 155 -19.50 11.71 -5.83
CA PHE A 155 -19.67 10.63 -6.81
C PHE A 155 -20.84 9.69 -6.53
N ASN A 156 -21.66 9.99 -5.50
CA ASN A 156 -22.77 9.15 -5.05
C ASN A 156 -22.35 7.69 -4.81
N LEU A 157 -21.21 7.47 -4.17
CA LEU A 157 -20.70 6.16 -3.80
C LEU A 157 -20.97 5.88 -2.34
N THR A 158 -21.74 4.85 -2.09
CA THR A 158 -21.95 4.31 -0.74
C THR A 158 -20.74 3.48 -0.31
N GLU A 159 -20.58 3.30 1.01
CA GLU A 159 -19.54 2.41 1.56
C GLU A 159 -19.67 0.99 1.00
N GLU A 160 -20.88 0.49 0.84
CA GLU A 160 -21.15 -0.84 0.28
C GLU A 160 -20.68 -0.97 -1.18
N GLU A 161 -20.89 0.07 -1.99
CA GLU A 161 -20.40 0.09 -3.38
C GLU A 161 -18.88 0.19 -3.43
N LEU A 162 -18.27 1.00 -2.57
CA LEU A 162 -16.81 1.08 -2.44
C LEU A 162 -16.22 -0.28 -2.06
N ASN A 163 -16.81 -0.96 -1.07
CA ASN A 163 -16.38 -2.29 -0.65
C ASN A 163 -16.52 -3.34 -1.78
N LYS A 164 -17.63 -3.31 -2.51
CA LYS A 164 -17.85 -4.23 -3.64
C LYS A 164 -16.85 -4.02 -4.77
N ILE A 165 -16.61 -2.76 -5.16
CA ILE A 165 -15.66 -2.43 -6.24
C ILE A 165 -14.23 -2.81 -5.81
N SER A 166 -13.81 -2.35 -4.63
CA SER A 166 -12.47 -2.63 -4.13
C SER A 166 -12.23 -4.13 -3.94
N GLY A 167 -13.19 -4.87 -3.42
CA GLY A 167 -13.10 -6.32 -3.26
C GLY A 167 -12.88 -7.05 -4.58
N THR A 168 -13.51 -6.60 -5.65
CA THR A 168 -13.28 -7.16 -7.00
C THR A 168 -11.84 -6.88 -7.46
N ASN A 169 -11.39 -5.63 -7.39
CA ASN A 169 -10.06 -5.23 -7.83
C ASN A 169 -8.95 -5.91 -7.01
N MET A 170 -9.10 -5.97 -5.68
CA MET A 170 -8.14 -6.61 -4.78
C MET A 170 -7.93 -8.10 -5.11
N ARG A 171 -8.99 -8.84 -5.48
CA ARG A 171 -8.88 -10.28 -5.82
C ARG A 171 -7.98 -10.52 -7.01
N PHE A 172 -8.07 -9.68 -8.04
CA PHE A 172 -7.25 -9.82 -9.24
C PHE A 172 -5.79 -9.46 -9.00
N ALA A 173 -5.54 -8.54 -8.08
CA ALA A 173 -4.20 -8.07 -7.75
C ALA A 173 -3.47 -8.96 -6.72
N ALA A 174 -4.16 -9.92 -6.07
CA ALA A 174 -3.61 -10.71 -4.96
C ALA A 174 -2.41 -11.56 -5.38
N LYS A 175 -1.37 -11.58 -4.55
CA LYS A 175 -0.14 -12.36 -4.67
C LYS A 175 0.21 -13.01 -3.34
N CYS A 176 0.76 -14.22 -3.39
CA CYS A 176 1.23 -14.94 -2.22
C CYS A 176 2.59 -15.58 -2.49
N TYR A 177 3.59 -15.20 -1.71
CA TYR A 177 4.99 -15.61 -1.90
C TYR A 177 5.55 -16.27 -0.64
N ASP A 178 6.61 -17.08 -0.79
CA ASP A 178 7.41 -17.51 0.36
C ASP A 178 8.13 -16.30 0.98
N LEU A 179 8.07 -16.18 2.32
CA LEU A 179 8.71 -15.06 3.02
C LEU A 179 10.24 -15.09 2.87
N GLY A 180 10.85 -16.27 2.94
CA GLY A 180 12.31 -16.43 2.80
C GLY A 180 12.78 -16.01 1.42
N ASP A 181 12.08 -16.46 0.37
CA ASP A 181 12.38 -16.09 -1.01
C ASP A 181 12.20 -14.59 -1.23
N MET A 182 11.16 -13.98 -0.64
CA MET A 182 10.92 -12.55 -0.75
C MET A 182 12.05 -11.72 -0.12
N VAL A 183 12.52 -12.12 1.05
CA VAL A 183 13.69 -11.48 1.70
C VAL A 183 14.96 -11.64 0.86
N LEU A 184 15.22 -12.84 0.33
CA LEU A 184 16.41 -13.11 -0.49
C LEU A 184 16.39 -12.41 -1.85
N SER A 185 15.21 -12.15 -2.40
CA SER A 185 15.06 -11.43 -3.67
C SER A 185 15.23 -9.91 -3.54
N PHE A 186 15.42 -9.40 -2.31
CA PHE A 186 15.45 -7.95 -2.03
C PHE A 186 14.21 -7.21 -2.58
N GLY A 187 13.05 -7.85 -2.51
CA GLY A 187 11.80 -7.29 -2.99
C GLY A 187 11.59 -7.34 -4.51
N ASN A 188 12.48 -8.01 -5.27
CA ASN A 188 12.26 -8.24 -6.69
C ASN A 188 11.27 -9.39 -6.90
N THR A 189 10.00 -9.03 -7.08
CA THR A 189 8.88 -9.99 -7.22
C THR A 189 8.90 -10.78 -8.53
N ASP A 190 9.60 -10.33 -9.55
CA ASP A 190 9.74 -11.05 -10.83
C ASP A 190 10.47 -12.39 -10.68
N LEU A 191 11.23 -12.55 -9.60
CA LEU A 191 11.97 -13.78 -9.28
C LEU A 191 11.19 -14.74 -8.38
N LEU A 192 10.00 -14.35 -7.91
CA LEU A 192 9.24 -15.09 -6.93
C LEU A 192 8.17 -16.00 -7.56
N THR A 193 7.92 -17.13 -6.92
CA THR A 193 6.80 -18.00 -7.28
C THR A 193 5.54 -17.55 -6.56
N ASP A 194 4.55 -17.06 -7.31
CA ASP A 194 3.23 -16.74 -6.78
C ASP A 194 2.41 -18.02 -6.57
N PHE A 195 2.20 -18.40 -5.32
CA PHE A 195 1.46 -19.60 -4.94
C PHE A 195 -0.02 -19.56 -5.36
N LEU A 196 -0.61 -18.37 -5.42
CA LEU A 196 -2.00 -18.24 -5.91
C LEU A 196 -2.11 -18.59 -7.40
N SER A 197 -1.10 -18.26 -8.18
CA SER A 197 -1.05 -18.61 -9.61
C SER A 197 -0.77 -20.08 -9.84
N THR A 198 0.10 -20.70 -9.02
CA THR A 198 0.42 -22.15 -9.14
C THR A 198 -0.67 -23.04 -8.53
N GLY A 199 -1.49 -22.49 -7.62
CA GLY A 199 -2.53 -23.23 -6.91
C GLY A 199 -1.99 -24.22 -5.86
N SER A 200 -0.73 -24.09 -5.44
CA SER A 200 -0.07 -24.98 -4.49
C SER A 200 0.93 -24.22 -3.62
N ILE A 201 0.93 -24.53 -2.34
CA ILE A 201 1.91 -24.03 -1.37
C ILE A 201 2.79 -25.22 -0.94
N PRO A 202 4.14 -25.12 -1.05
CA PRO A 202 5.05 -26.17 -0.63
C PRO A 202 4.91 -26.48 0.88
N GLU A 203 5.02 -27.75 1.27
CA GLU A 203 5.01 -28.14 2.69
C GLU A 203 6.21 -27.56 3.47
N SER A 204 7.31 -27.30 2.78
CA SER A 204 8.53 -26.71 3.36
C SER A 204 8.38 -25.24 3.71
N ALA A 205 7.42 -24.54 3.11
CA ALA A 205 7.20 -23.13 3.39
C ALA A 205 6.45 -22.98 4.72
N GLY A 206 7.07 -22.32 5.68
CA GLY A 206 6.51 -22.08 7.01
C GLY A 206 5.76 -20.75 7.16
N MET A 207 6.22 -19.73 6.45
CA MET A 207 5.67 -18.38 6.44
C MET A 207 5.52 -17.86 5.02
N PHE A 208 4.46 -17.11 4.77
CA PHE A 208 4.10 -16.59 3.44
C PHE A 208 3.76 -15.12 3.55
N VAL A 209 4.05 -14.37 2.50
CA VAL A 209 3.65 -12.97 2.37
C VAL A 209 2.44 -12.90 1.46
N LEU A 210 1.33 -12.38 1.97
CA LEU A 210 0.14 -12.03 1.19
C LEU A 210 0.15 -10.53 0.93
N THR A 211 0.27 -10.16 -0.33
CA THR A 211 0.29 -8.77 -0.80
C THR A 211 -0.38 -8.65 -2.16
N ASN A 212 -0.28 -7.52 -2.81
CA ASN A 212 -0.77 -7.33 -4.17
C ASN A 212 0.40 -7.23 -5.19
N GLU A 213 0.05 -7.15 -6.47
CA GLU A 213 1.02 -7.09 -7.57
C GLU A 213 2.00 -5.90 -7.43
N GLY A 214 1.53 -4.76 -6.89
CA GLY A 214 2.37 -3.58 -6.64
C GLY A 214 3.10 -3.61 -5.30
N THR A 215 2.92 -4.62 -4.47
CA THR A 215 3.42 -4.71 -3.07
C THR A 215 3.06 -3.48 -2.22
N HIS A 216 1.89 -2.87 -2.50
CA HIS A 216 1.46 -1.63 -1.89
C HIS A 216 0.01 -1.72 -1.41
N PHE A 217 -0.25 -1.40 -0.12
CA PHE A 217 -1.56 -1.47 0.52
C PHE A 217 -2.24 -2.86 0.46
N GLY A 218 -1.45 -3.93 0.48
CA GLY A 218 -1.95 -5.31 0.42
C GLY A 218 -2.74 -5.76 1.65
N SER A 219 -2.71 -5.02 2.77
CA SER A 219 -3.47 -5.36 3.99
C SER A 219 -4.97 -5.53 3.74
N GLY A 220 -5.54 -4.81 2.77
CA GLY A 220 -6.94 -4.94 2.37
C GLY A 220 -7.34 -6.34 1.91
N LEU A 221 -6.38 -7.19 1.52
CA LEU A 221 -6.63 -8.58 1.13
C LEU A 221 -7.17 -9.43 2.29
N LEU A 222 -6.94 -9.04 3.54
CA LEU A 222 -7.49 -9.72 4.71
C LEU A 222 -9.02 -9.69 4.75
N THR A 223 -9.65 -8.71 4.11
CA THR A 223 -11.11 -8.61 4.00
C THR A 223 -11.71 -9.57 2.96
N GLN A 224 -10.86 -10.23 2.15
CA GLN A 224 -11.30 -11.09 1.04
C GLN A 224 -11.46 -12.53 1.52
N LYS A 225 -12.64 -12.87 2.05
CA LYS A 225 -12.93 -14.20 2.64
C LYS A 225 -12.62 -15.35 1.69
N ASP A 226 -13.07 -15.26 0.43
CA ASP A 226 -12.85 -16.33 -0.56
C ASP A 226 -11.36 -16.58 -0.83
N LEU A 227 -10.53 -15.52 -0.73
CA LEU A 227 -9.09 -15.63 -0.86
C LEU A 227 -8.49 -16.37 0.35
N LEU A 228 -8.91 -16.03 1.56
CA LEU A 228 -8.46 -16.70 2.79
C LEU A 228 -8.89 -18.16 2.80
N ASP A 229 -10.14 -18.45 2.40
CA ASP A 229 -10.64 -19.82 2.23
C ASP A 229 -9.74 -20.63 1.29
N ARG A 230 -9.45 -20.06 0.11
CA ARG A 230 -8.59 -20.69 -0.89
C ARG A 230 -7.19 -20.95 -0.35
N ILE A 231 -6.58 -19.99 0.33
CA ILE A 231 -5.25 -20.16 0.93
C ILE A 231 -5.28 -21.26 2.00
N ALA A 232 -6.24 -21.25 2.90
CA ALA A 232 -6.38 -22.27 3.93
C ALA A 232 -6.64 -23.69 3.36
N GLU A 233 -7.37 -23.78 2.22
CA GLU A 233 -7.52 -25.04 1.48
C GLU A 233 -6.20 -25.52 0.86
N MET A 234 -5.42 -24.61 0.28
CA MET A 234 -4.09 -24.91 -0.27
C MET A 234 -3.09 -25.34 0.82
N LEU A 235 -3.19 -24.74 2.02
CA LEU A 235 -2.40 -25.13 3.20
C LEU A 235 -2.84 -26.47 3.78
N GLY A 236 -4.12 -26.80 3.69
CA GLY A 236 -4.72 -27.99 4.29
C GLY A 236 -5.06 -27.85 5.78
N GLU A 237 -4.82 -26.67 6.39
CA GLU A 237 -4.92 -26.42 7.82
C GLU A 237 -5.34 -24.98 8.15
N ASN A 238 -5.50 -24.68 9.45
CA ASN A 238 -5.70 -23.34 9.96
C ASN A 238 -4.42 -22.50 9.80
N MET A 239 -4.57 -21.18 9.82
CA MET A 239 -3.43 -20.28 9.74
C MET A 239 -3.55 -19.12 10.73
N TYR A 240 -2.40 -18.63 11.19
CA TYR A 240 -2.29 -17.33 11.82
C TYR A 240 -2.00 -16.26 10.77
N VAL A 241 -2.50 -15.07 11.03
CA VAL A 241 -2.22 -13.88 10.21
C VAL A 241 -1.57 -12.83 11.10
N ILE A 242 -0.42 -12.38 10.66
CA ILE A 242 0.36 -11.30 11.28
C ILE A 242 0.22 -10.09 10.38
N PRO A 243 -0.32 -8.98 10.86
CA PRO A 243 -0.39 -7.72 10.12
C PRO A 243 0.98 -7.04 10.16
N SER A 244 1.86 -7.39 9.24
CA SER A 244 3.23 -6.86 9.18
C SER A 244 3.22 -5.35 8.97
N SER A 245 2.41 -4.87 8.01
CA SER A 245 2.24 -3.46 7.72
C SER A 245 0.93 -3.21 6.96
N ILE A 246 0.61 -1.96 6.64
CA ILE A 246 -0.49 -1.64 5.72
C ILE A 246 -0.25 -2.22 4.31
N HIS A 247 0.97 -2.63 3.97
CA HIS A 247 1.37 -3.10 2.65
C HIS A 247 1.26 -4.62 2.47
N GLU A 248 1.41 -5.39 3.55
CA GLU A 248 1.50 -6.83 3.47
C GLU A 248 1.06 -7.53 4.76
N LEU A 249 0.67 -8.79 4.61
CA LEU A 249 0.29 -9.68 5.71
C LEU A 249 1.21 -10.89 5.68
N ILE A 250 1.68 -11.33 6.85
CA ILE A 250 2.41 -12.58 6.97
C ILE A 250 1.43 -13.67 7.43
N LEU A 251 1.36 -14.74 6.66
CA LEU A 251 0.57 -15.93 6.97
C LEU A 251 1.50 -17.01 7.53
N VAL A 252 1.07 -17.69 8.58
CA VAL A 252 1.85 -18.72 9.26
C VAL A 252 0.98 -19.97 9.46
N ARG A 253 1.51 -21.16 9.17
CA ARG A 253 0.81 -22.43 9.46
C ARG A 253 0.53 -22.54 10.94
N ALA A 254 -0.72 -22.83 11.30
CA ALA A 254 -1.10 -22.88 12.72
C ALA A 254 -0.46 -24.07 13.46
N ASP A 255 -0.23 -25.20 12.78
CA ASP A 255 0.43 -26.37 13.35
C ASP A 255 1.92 -26.17 13.64
N SER A 256 2.55 -25.20 12.96
CA SER A 256 3.96 -24.86 13.16
C SER A 256 4.21 -23.97 14.39
N VAL A 257 3.15 -23.41 14.99
CA VAL A 257 3.25 -22.46 16.10
C VAL A 257 2.48 -22.97 17.31
N PRO A 258 3.17 -23.43 18.36
CA PRO A 258 2.53 -23.99 19.54
C PRO A 258 1.79 -22.96 20.40
N ASP A 259 2.19 -21.69 20.35
CA ASP A 259 1.60 -20.61 21.14
C ASP A 259 1.60 -19.31 20.32
N PRO A 260 0.43 -18.72 20.00
CA PRO A 260 0.34 -17.48 19.24
C PRO A 260 0.94 -16.25 19.95
N GLU A 261 1.16 -16.28 21.26
CA GLU A 261 1.86 -15.20 21.98
C GLU A 261 3.32 -15.05 21.50
N ILE A 262 3.93 -16.09 20.94
CA ILE A 262 5.25 -16.02 20.30
C ILE A 262 5.18 -15.10 19.08
N LEU A 263 4.14 -15.26 18.26
CA LEU A 263 3.94 -14.41 17.08
C LEU A 263 3.68 -12.96 17.48
N LYS A 264 2.92 -12.73 18.55
CA LYS A 264 2.69 -11.37 19.07
C LYS A 264 4.00 -10.68 19.50
N GLY A 265 4.89 -11.43 20.14
CA GLY A 265 6.24 -10.93 20.46
C GLY A 265 7.02 -10.51 19.21
N MET A 266 6.98 -11.34 18.15
CA MET A 266 7.63 -11.02 16.87
C MET A 266 7.02 -9.77 16.22
N VAL A 267 5.69 -9.61 16.22
CA VAL A 267 5.02 -8.40 15.71
C VAL A 267 5.53 -7.15 16.43
N HIS A 268 5.59 -7.21 17.76
CA HIS A 268 6.08 -6.10 18.56
C HIS A 268 7.52 -5.73 18.19
N ASP A 269 8.42 -6.72 18.12
CA ASP A 269 9.83 -6.48 17.82
C ASP A 269 10.03 -5.89 16.41
N VAL A 270 9.27 -6.38 15.43
CA VAL A 270 9.31 -5.87 14.04
C VAL A 270 8.74 -4.46 13.95
N ASN A 271 7.61 -4.19 14.58
CA ASN A 271 7.00 -2.85 14.59
C ASN A 271 7.93 -1.81 15.24
N GLU A 272 8.66 -2.17 16.31
CA GLU A 272 9.57 -1.24 16.97
C GLU A 272 10.89 -1.02 16.23
N SER A 273 11.35 -1.98 15.43
CA SER A 273 12.68 -1.93 14.82
C SER A 273 12.69 -1.66 13.32
N THR A 274 11.60 -1.94 12.60
CA THR A 274 11.65 -2.02 11.14
C THR A 274 10.48 -1.31 10.44
N VAL A 275 9.29 -1.30 11.04
CA VAL A 275 8.09 -0.73 10.41
C VAL A 275 7.93 0.73 10.81
N ASP A 276 7.82 1.60 9.82
CA ASP A 276 7.57 3.02 10.05
C ASP A 276 6.22 3.22 10.76
N GLU A 277 6.14 4.18 11.69
CA GLU A 277 4.93 4.43 12.49
C GLU A 277 3.68 4.62 11.61
N LYS A 278 3.82 5.35 10.51
CA LYS A 278 2.74 5.57 9.53
C LYS A 278 2.30 4.32 8.78
N GLU A 279 3.10 3.24 8.78
CA GLU A 279 2.81 1.98 8.09
C GLU A 279 2.35 0.87 9.02
N ARG A 280 2.50 1.05 10.34
CA ARG A 280 2.08 0.05 11.33
C ARG A 280 0.59 -0.20 11.24
N LEU A 281 0.20 -1.47 11.30
CA LEU A 281 -1.21 -1.85 11.21
C LEU A 281 -1.80 -2.06 12.62
N THR A 282 -1.42 -3.14 13.30
CA THR A 282 -1.82 -3.44 14.68
C THR A 282 -0.85 -4.45 15.29
N GLY A 283 -0.72 -4.45 16.62
CA GLY A 283 0.07 -5.45 17.36
C GLY A 283 -0.70 -6.76 17.62
N SER A 284 -1.89 -6.94 17.08
CA SER A 284 -2.69 -8.15 17.25
C SER A 284 -2.26 -9.27 16.30
N VAL A 285 -2.51 -10.53 16.70
CA VAL A 285 -2.36 -11.71 15.86
C VAL A 285 -3.74 -12.31 15.62
N TYR A 286 -4.03 -12.67 14.37
CA TYR A 286 -5.32 -13.25 13.99
C TYR A 286 -5.20 -14.74 13.72
N HIS A 287 -6.32 -15.46 13.89
CA HIS A 287 -6.44 -16.87 13.59
C HIS A 287 -7.57 -17.07 12.59
N TYR A 288 -7.26 -17.71 11.46
CA TYR A 288 -8.23 -18.16 10.49
C TYR A 288 -8.54 -19.63 10.68
N ASP A 289 -9.81 -19.93 11.04
CA ASP A 289 -10.30 -21.30 11.15
C ASP A 289 -10.83 -21.77 9.79
N ARG A 290 -10.18 -22.78 9.22
CA ARG A 290 -10.53 -23.35 7.92
C ARG A 290 -11.90 -24.01 7.92
N ASN A 291 -12.29 -24.66 9.03
CA ASN A 291 -13.55 -25.40 9.11
C ASN A 291 -14.74 -24.46 9.33
N GLU A 292 -14.56 -23.46 10.20
CA GLU A 292 -15.57 -22.43 10.48
C GLU A 292 -15.56 -21.32 9.40
N ARG A 293 -14.51 -21.27 8.57
CA ARG A 293 -14.28 -20.24 7.56
C ARG A 293 -14.39 -18.84 8.16
N SER A 294 -13.77 -18.64 9.30
CA SER A 294 -13.88 -17.42 10.10
C SER A 294 -12.53 -16.91 10.58
N LEU A 295 -12.39 -15.59 10.62
CA LEU A 295 -11.23 -14.89 11.17
C LEU A 295 -11.58 -14.36 12.57
N SER A 296 -10.66 -14.52 13.52
CA SER A 296 -10.79 -14.01 14.88
C SER A 296 -9.45 -13.51 15.41
N ILE A 297 -9.46 -12.69 16.44
CA ILE A 297 -8.25 -12.27 17.12
C ILE A 297 -7.76 -13.41 18.03
N ALA A 298 -6.57 -13.94 17.75
CA ALA A 298 -5.91 -14.93 18.59
C ALA A 298 -5.23 -14.28 19.80
N CYS A 299 -4.47 -13.21 19.56
CA CYS A 299 -3.82 -12.40 20.60
C CYS A 299 -4.10 -10.94 20.31
N ALA A 300 -4.89 -10.28 21.16
CA ALA A 300 -5.23 -8.88 20.98
C ALA A 300 -4.10 -7.97 21.48
N GLU A 301 -3.88 -6.87 20.77
CA GLU A 301 -3.05 -5.77 21.25
C GLU A 301 -3.71 -5.11 22.44
N TYR A 302 -4.97 -4.73 22.31
CA TYR A 302 -5.77 -4.13 23.38
C TYR A 302 -6.72 -5.14 23.99
N ALA A 303 -6.82 -5.16 25.31
CA ALA A 303 -7.62 -6.15 26.05
C ALA A 303 -9.13 -6.15 25.67
N GLN A 304 -9.66 -4.99 25.26
CA GLN A 304 -11.05 -4.82 24.85
C GLN A 304 -11.40 -5.58 23.56
N ASP A 305 -10.41 -5.83 22.70
CA ASP A 305 -10.61 -6.43 21.38
C ASP A 305 -10.56 -7.96 21.38
N ARG A 306 -10.23 -8.60 22.52
CA ARG A 306 -10.03 -10.07 22.64
C ARG A 306 -11.18 -10.93 22.14
N ASN A 307 -12.40 -10.43 22.16
CA ASN A 307 -13.59 -11.17 21.77
C ASN A 307 -14.14 -10.77 20.39
N LEU A 308 -13.46 -9.91 19.67
CA LEU A 308 -13.87 -9.54 18.33
C LEU A 308 -13.69 -10.73 17.38
N LYS A 309 -14.75 -11.02 16.65
CA LYS A 309 -14.78 -12.02 15.59
C LYS A 309 -15.34 -11.38 14.35
N GLU A 310 -14.70 -11.64 13.22
CA GLU A 310 -15.30 -11.35 11.93
C GLU A 310 -16.37 -12.41 11.70
N PHE A 311 -17.63 -12.02 11.88
CA PHE A 311 -18.74 -12.85 11.46
C PHE A 311 -18.72 -12.92 9.94
N ALA A 312 -18.78 -14.15 9.42
CA ALA A 312 -19.06 -14.36 8.02
C ALA A 312 -20.19 -13.38 7.62
N SER A 313 -19.92 -12.47 6.71
CA SER A 313 -20.98 -11.65 6.11
C SER A 313 -22.13 -12.59 5.78
N PRO A 314 -23.39 -12.24 6.11
CA PRO A 314 -24.50 -13.08 5.75
C PRO A 314 -24.35 -13.46 4.29
N ASP A 315 -24.39 -14.74 4.02
CA ASP A 315 -24.25 -15.38 2.72
C ASP A 315 -25.01 -14.51 1.68
N LEU A 316 -24.30 -13.65 0.97
CA LEU A 316 -24.84 -12.99 -0.21
C LEU A 316 -24.96 -14.10 -1.24
N GLY A 317 -26.02 -14.88 -1.08
CA GLY A 317 -26.56 -15.94 -1.89
C GLY A 317 -25.53 -16.72 -2.70
N ARG A 318 -25.43 -18.02 -2.44
CA ARG A 318 -24.71 -19.01 -3.25
C ARG A 318 -25.14 -19.08 -4.72
N GLU A 319 -25.91 -18.12 -5.23
CA GLU A 319 -26.43 -18.03 -6.58
C GLU A 319 -26.39 -16.60 -7.11
N ALA A 320 -25.19 -16.05 -7.27
CA ALA A 320 -24.94 -15.32 -8.49
C ALA A 320 -24.06 -16.25 -9.30
N ASP A 321 -24.63 -16.85 -10.35
CA ASP A 321 -23.93 -17.51 -11.42
C ASP A 321 -22.71 -16.64 -11.79
N ILE A 322 -21.55 -17.00 -11.22
CA ILE A 322 -20.28 -16.63 -11.80
C ILE A 322 -20.26 -17.54 -13.03
N GLU A 323 -20.86 -17.08 -14.13
CA GLU A 323 -20.42 -17.51 -15.43
C GLU A 323 -18.90 -17.52 -15.33
N ARG A 324 -18.31 -18.70 -15.44
CA ARG A 324 -16.88 -18.83 -15.70
C ARG A 324 -16.63 -17.99 -16.94
N ILE A 325 -16.21 -16.75 -16.71
CA ILE A 325 -15.50 -16.00 -17.73
C ILE A 325 -14.23 -16.82 -17.90
N GLU A 326 -14.23 -17.72 -18.85
CA GLU A 326 -13.00 -18.27 -19.42
C GLU A 326 -12.23 -17.04 -19.88
N LEU A 327 -11.24 -16.64 -19.07
CA LEU A 327 -10.32 -15.58 -19.43
C LEU A 327 -9.65 -16.02 -20.73
N ASP A 328 -10.01 -15.36 -21.82
CA ASP A 328 -9.31 -15.48 -23.09
C ASP A 328 -7.82 -15.23 -22.79
N PRO A 329 -6.92 -16.20 -23.10
CA PRO A 329 -5.50 -16.04 -22.87
C PRO A 329 -4.90 -14.77 -23.50
N THR A 330 -5.62 -14.17 -24.47
CA THR A 330 -5.24 -12.92 -25.14
C THR A 330 -5.56 -11.68 -24.30
N ASP A 331 -6.36 -11.78 -23.24
CA ASP A 331 -6.68 -10.65 -22.35
C ASP A 331 -5.59 -10.39 -21.29
N ARG A 332 -4.69 -11.35 -21.06
CA ARG A 332 -3.52 -11.17 -20.18
C ARG A 332 -2.56 -10.09 -20.66
N ASP A 333 -2.50 -9.87 -21.97
CA ASP A 333 -1.62 -8.84 -22.54
C ASP A 333 -2.21 -7.41 -22.49
N ARG A 334 -3.49 -7.25 -22.14
CA ARG A 334 -4.14 -5.94 -22.01
C ARG A 334 -3.93 -5.29 -20.64
N HIS A 335 -3.59 -6.07 -19.63
CA HIS A 335 -3.35 -5.61 -18.25
C HIS A 335 -1.86 -5.54 -17.91
N ALA A 336 -0.97 -5.96 -18.79
CA ALA A 336 0.45 -5.68 -18.66
C ALA A 336 0.67 -4.19 -18.93
N ALA A 337 1.11 -3.44 -17.91
CA ALA A 337 1.62 -2.09 -18.11
C ALA A 337 2.60 -2.10 -19.29
N PRO A 338 2.56 -1.10 -20.20
CA PRO A 338 3.40 -1.10 -21.38
C PRO A 338 4.86 -1.28 -20.94
N ARG A 339 5.51 -2.36 -21.42
CA ARG A 339 6.94 -2.60 -21.20
C ARG A 339 7.69 -1.37 -21.68
N ARG A 340 8.24 -0.62 -20.74
CA ARG A 340 9.10 0.53 -21.06
C ARG A 340 10.39 0.03 -21.66
N ASP A 341 10.85 0.74 -22.70
CA ASP A 341 12.18 0.58 -23.26
C ASP A 341 13.21 0.86 -22.15
N PRO A 342 14.17 -0.05 -21.88
CA PRO A 342 15.21 0.15 -20.86
C PRO A 342 16.11 1.38 -21.08
N ALA A 343 15.99 2.06 -22.22
CA ALA A 343 16.76 3.24 -22.58
C ALA A 343 16.17 4.57 -22.04
N GLU A 344 14.97 4.58 -21.45
CA GLU A 344 14.39 5.76 -20.81
C GLU A 344 14.48 5.64 -19.28
N GLU A 345 15.69 5.50 -18.76
CA GLU A 345 15.95 5.65 -17.33
C GLU A 345 15.87 7.11 -16.91
N TYR A 346 14.68 7.55 -16.52
CA TYR A 346 14.61 8.59 -15.49
C TYR A 346 14.99 7.94 -14.15
N PRO A 347 15.85 8.57 -13.32
CA PRO A 347 16.21 8.01 -12.03
C PRO A 347 14.94 7.74 -11.24
N ALA A 348 14.72 6.47 -10.94
CA ALA A 348 13.52 6.01 -10.26
C ALA A 348 13.56 6.49 -8.81
N PHE A 349 12.58 7.29 -8.47
CA PHE A 349 12.25 7.68 -7.13
C PHE A 349 11.16 6.78 -6.64
N THR A 350 11.54 5.75 -5.97
CA THR A 350 10.61 5.02 -5.11
C THR A 350 11.43 4.15 -4.17
N ASP A 351 11.25 4.32 -2.90
CA ASP A 351 11.06 3.13 -2.10
C ASP A 351 9.74 2.54 -2.63
N GLN A 352 9.75 1.31 -3.15
CA GLN A 352 8.58 0.69 -3.80
C GLN A 352 7.38 0.53 -2.86
N LYS A 353 7.52 0.89 -1.59
CA LYS A 353 6.50 0.79 -0.55
C LYS A 353 5.65 2.06 -0.38
N ASP A 354 6.23 3.25 -0.59
CA ASP A 354 5.49 4.52 -0.55
C ASP A 354 5.50 5.17 -1.93
N GLN A 355 4.47 4.97 -2.71
CA GLN A 355 4.26 5.69 -3.97
C GLN A 355 3.74 7.13 -3.74
N GLU A 356 4.09 7.70 -2.62
CA GLU A 356 4.16 9.11 -2.41
C GLU A 356 5.64 9.45 -2.46
N ILE A 357 6.12 9.69 -3.62
CA ILE A 357 7.42 10.12 -4.12
C ILE A 357 8.50 10.39 -3.07
N GLY A 358 9.43 9.43 -2.91
CA GLY A 358 10.65 9.56 -2.12
C GLY A 358 11.93 9.31 -2.95
N TYR A 359 13.10 9.76 -2.50
CA TYR A 359 14.40 9.69 -3.20
C TYR A 359 15.08 8.32 -3.07
N ARG A 360 15.60 7.75 -4.16
CA ARG A 360 16.46 6.56 -4.14
C ARG A 360 17.94 6.97 -4.25
N GLN A 361 18.74 6.62 -3.26
CA GLN A 361 20.19 6.84 -3.32
C GLN A 361 20.80 6.22 -4.59
N PRO A 362 21.69 6.93 -5.30
CA PRO A 362 22.53 6.30 -6.32
C PRO A 362 23.38 5.22 -5.65
N LYS A 363 23.37 4.00 -6.19
CA LYS A 363 24.24 2.90 -5.74
C LYS A 363 25.68 3.39 -5.77
N ARG A 364 26.35 3.42 -4.62
CA ARG A 364 27.81 3.60 -4.56
C ARG A 364 28.43 2.41 -5.29
N ASP A 365 29.01 2.66 -6.45
CA ASP A 365 29.98 1.75 -7.04
C ASP A 365 31.10 1.52 -6.02
N LYS A 366 31.13 0.33 -5.43
CA LYS A 366 32.31 -0.15 -4.72
C LYS A 366 33.37 -0.39 -5.77
N GLY A 367 34.21 0.61 -6.03
CA GLY A 367 35.47 0.42 -6.74
C GLY A 367 36.26 -0.68 -6.03
N TYR A 368 36.50 -1.75 -6.74
CA TYR A 368 37.48 -2.74 -6.33
C TYR A 368 38.86 -2.06 -6.42
N GLU A 369 39.42 -1.72 -5.28
CA GLU A 369 40.87 -1.53 -5.19
C GLU A 369 41.53 -2.90 -5.09
N GLN A 370 42.55 -3.08 -5.95
CA GLN A 370 43.41 -4.24 -6.04
C GLN A 370 44.27 -4.41 -4.79
#